data_0892064e2399c575d8294133798d61cb
#
_entry.id   0892064e2399c575d8294133798d61cb
#
_cell.length_a   1.000
_cell.length_b   1.000
_cell.length_c   1.000
_cell.angle_alpha   90.00
_cell.angle_beta   90.00
_cell.angle_gamma   90.00
#
_symmetry.space_group_name_H-M   'P 1'
#
loop_
_entity.id
_entity.type
_entity.pdbx_description
1 polymer ?
#
loop_
_entity_poly.entity_id
_entity_poly.type
_entity_poly.pdbx_seq_one_letter_code
_entity_poly.pdbx_strand_id
1 'polypeptide(L)'
;LKKDVPVKNKIEEFELKEIDKQKLYNFLREMEFNRLLSSAISTYGETDFSQSKNKNNDEKNNSKITKENYYLIKNEEELQKWLKAAEDKGEFAIDTETNSLDAHQAKLVGISMSHAIGKGCYIPTGHKNFKNLDETKILKIFKPYLEDKSIKKIGQNIKFDYIIFNKRGIDINSLED
;
A
#
# COMPACT_ATOMS: atom_id res chain seq x y z
N LEU A 1 30.79 29.68 -6.97
CA LEU A 1 29.59 29.82 -6.13
C LEU A 1 29.08 31.27 -6.22
N LYS A 2 27.79 31.46 -6.46
CA LYS A 2 27.13 32.75 -6.47
C LYS A 2 27.04 33.27 -5.03
N LYS A 3 27.60 34.45 -4.75
CA LYS A 3 27.65 35.01 -3.37
C LYS A 3 26.60 36.11 -3.14
N ASP A 4 25.90 36.52 -4.17
CA ASP A 4 24.94 37.61 -4.22
C ASP A 4 23.49 37.11 -4.39
N VAL A 5 23.20 35.95 -3.86
CA VAL A 5 21.83 35.38 -3.86
C VAL A 5 20.97 36.22 -2.91
N PRO A 6 19.84 36.80 -3.40
CA PRO A 6 18.96 37.56 -2.54
C PRO A 6 18.31 36.62 -1.49
N VAL A 7 18.61 36.83 -0.23
CA VAL A 7 18.02 36.10 0.91
C VAL A 7 16.99 37.03 1.55
N LYS A 8 15.76 36.62 1.63
CA LYS A 8 14.66 37.41 2.20
C LYS A 8 14.72 37.54 3.72
N ASN A 9 15.36 36.55 4.39
CA ASN A 9 15.42 36.46 5.84
C ASN A 9 16.72 37.06 6.35
N LYS A 10 16.67 37.74 7.48
CA LYS A 10 17.86 38.22 8.20
C LYS A 10 18.48 37.07 8.98
N ILE A 11 19.80 37.16 9.24
CA ILE A 11 20.53 36.08 9.93
C ILE A 11 19.97 35.81 11.34
N GLU A 12 19.48 36.85 12.00
CA GLU A 12 18.87 36.79 13.34
C GLU A 12 17.57 35.98 13.37
N GLU A 13 16.91 35.81 12.22
CA GLU A 13 15.68 35.00 12.10
C GLU A 13 15.96 33.49 12.11
N PHE A 14 17.22 33.10 11.92
CA PHE A 14 17.67 31.70 11.99
C PHE A 14 18.13 31.30 13.40
N GLU A 15 17.91 32.14 14.38
CA GLU A 15 18.17 31.79 15.77
C GLU A 15 17.28 30.63 16.23
N LEU A 16 17.86 29.67 16.93
CA LEU A 16 17.13 28.51 17.44
C LEU A 16 16.14 28.97 18.52
N LYS A 17 14.87 28.89 18.25
CA LYS A 17 13.79 29.24 19.19
C LYS A 17 13.39 28.04 20.02
N GLU A 18 12.80 28.30 21.19
CA GLU A 18 12.15 27.25 21.97
C GLU A 18 11.08 26.53 21.16
N ILE A 19 11.01 25.23 21.34
CA ILE A 19 10.08 24.38 20.61
C ILE A 19 8.66 24.61 21.14
N ASP A 20 7.76 25.01 20.28
CA ASP A 20 6.31 24.98 20.55
C ASP A 20 5.85 23.52 20.56
N LYS A 21 5.93 22.89 21.73
CA LYS A 21 5.56 21.48 21.93
C LYS A 21 4.13 21.19 21.51
N GLN A 22 3.23 22.14 21.73
CA GLN A 22 1.81 22.00 21.39
C GLN A 22 1.62 21.86 19.89
N LYS A 23 2.21 22.77 19.12
CA LYS A 23 2.15 22.71 17.65
C LYS A 23 2.82 21.46 17.10
N LEU A 24 3.99 21.11 17.66
CA LEU A 24 4.70 19.90 17.23
C LEU A 24 3.85 18.65 17.45
N TYR A 25 3.28 18.47 18.63
CA TYR A 25 2.49 17.27 18.95
C TYR A 25 1.17 17.22 18.17
N ASN A 26 0.51 18.36 17.96
CA ASN A 26 -0.68 18.41 17.12
C ASN A 26 -0.37 18.03 15.68
N PHE A 27 0.70 18.58 15.11
CA PHE A 27 1.15 18.22 13.77
C PHE A 27 1.47 16.72 13.65
N LEU A 28 2.24 16.17 14.59
CA LEU A 28 2.62 14.74 14.56
C LEU A 28 1.40 13.82 14.71
N ARG A 29 0.36 14.24 15.44
CA ARG A 29 -0.92 13.51 15.53
C ARG A 29 -1.72 13.59 14.23
N GLU A 30 -1.86 14.80 13.68
CA GLU A 30 -2.60 15.03 12.43
C GLU A 30 -2.01 14.21 11.28
N MET A 31 -0.69 14.11 11.25
CA MET A 31 0.05 13.32 10.25
C MET A 31 0.17 11.83 10.61
N GLU A 32 -0.44 11.39 11.71
CA GLU A 32 -0.37 10.00 12.22
C GLU A 32 1.07 9.46 12.45
N PHE A 33 2.02 10.34 12.72
CA PHE A 33 3.43 9.99 12.97
C PHE A 33 3.64 9.51 14.41
N ASN A 34 2.99 8.42 14.78
CA ASN A 34 2.94 7.91 16.15
C ASN A 34 4.31 7.64 16.78
N ARG A 35 5.27 7.10 16.02
CA ARG A 35 6.64 6.85 16.53
C ARG A 35 7.39 8.15 16.83
N LEU A 36 7.27 9.14 15.93
CA LEU A 36 7.88 10.46 16.12
C LEU A 36 7.23 11.21 17.28
N LEU A 37 5.91 11.11 17.45
CA LEU A 37 5.18 11.67 18.57
C LEU A 37 5.68 11.08 19.90
N SER A 38 5.80 9.77 20.01
CA SER A 38 6.32 9.11 21.22
C SER A 38 7.75 9.54 21.53
N SER A 39 8.61 9.65 20.51
CA SER A 39 9.99 10.12 20.65
C SER A 39 10.04 11.59 21.07
N ALA A 40 9.21 12.44 20.49
CA ALA A 40 9.13 13.86 20.82
C ALA A 40 8.65 14.08 22.27
N ILE A 41 7.64 13.34 22.73
CA ILE A 41 7.17 13.38 24.12
C ILE A 41 8.27 12.92 25.08
N SER A 42 9.00 11.86 24.75
CA SER A 42 10.13 11.38 25.56
C SER A 42 11.24 12.43 25.67
N THR A 43 11.49 13.19 24.61
CA THR A 43 12.59 14.17 24.56
C THR A 43 12.22 15.51 25.18
N TYR A 44 11.00 16.00 24.94
CA TYR A 44 10.58 17.35 25.32
C TYR A 44 9.58 17.40 26.48
N GLY A 45 9.17 16.24 26.98
CA GLY A 45 8.20 16.08 28.06
C GLY A 45 6.74 16.17 27.63
N GLU A 46 5.86 15.77 28.55
CA GLU A 46 4.42 15.84 28.33
C GLU A 46 3.90 17.28 28.38
N THR A 47 2.76 17.51 27.73
CA THR A 47 1.96 18.75 27.87
C THR A 47 0.59 18.37 28.42
N ASP A 48 -0.10 19.32 29.08
CA ASP A 48 -1.42 19.10 29.69
C ASP A 48 -2.46 18.55 28.70
N PHE A 49 -2.21 18.66 27.41
CA PHE A 49 -3.04 18.14 26.31
C PHE A 49 -2.75 16.67 25.94
N SER A 50 -1.76 16.03 26.55
CA SER A 50 -1.46 14.60 26.28
C SER A 50 -2.57 13.66 26.80
N GLN A 51 -3.49 14.15 27.63
CA GLN A 51 -4.58 13.37 28.23
C GLN A 51 -5.92 13.44 27.48
N SER A 52 -6.02 14.21 26.40
CA SER A 52 -7.23 14.22 25.57
C SER A 52 -7.33 12.90 24.80
N LYS A 53 -7.97 11.92 25.43
CA LYS A 53 -8.45 10.71 24.75
C LYS A 53 -9.25 11.14 23.54
N ASN A 54 -8.82 10.67 22.36
CA ASN A 54 -9.53 10.79 21.11
C ASN A 54 -11.00 10.41 21.27
N LYS A 55 -11.86 11.40 21.42
CA LYS A 55 -13.27 11.35 21.06
C LYS A 55 -13.42 12.18 19.79
N ASN A 56 -12.80 11.77 18.73
CA ASN A 56 -13.24 12.18 17.41
C ASN A 56 -14.12 11.05 16.89
N ASN A 57 -15.42 11.27 17.00
CA ASN A 57 -16.42 10.61 16.18
C ASN A 57 -16.16 11.03 14.73
N ASP A 58 -15.18 10.45 14.10
CA ASP A 58 -15.15 10.34 12.64
C ASP A 58 -16.09 9.19 12.27
N GLU A 59 -17.37 9.53 12.14
CA GLU A 59 -18.31 8.81 11.30
C GLU A 59 -17.87 8.95 9.83
N LYS A 60 -16.68 8.52 9.52
CA LYS A 60 -16.30 8.10 8.17
C LYS A 60 -16.54 6.62 8.11
N ASN A 61 -17.39 6.19 7.19
CA ASN A 61 -17.70 4.83 6.78
C ASN A 61 -16.47 3.88 6.84
N ASN A 62 -16.00 3.59 8.04
CA ASN A 62 -15.14 2.46 8.29
C ASN A 62 -16.06 1.24 8.21
N SER A 63 -16.25 0.71 7.01
CA SER A 63 -16.61 -0.68 6.87
C SER A 63 -15.60 -1.44 7.73
N LYS A 64 -16.06 -1.97 8.88
CA LYS A 64 -15.17 -2.73 9.78
C LYS A 64 -14.51 -3.80 8.94
N ILE A 65 -13.20 -3.66 8.72
CA ILE A 65 -12.39 -4.66 8.05
C ILE A 65 -12.42 -5.89 8.96
N THR A 66 -13.27 -6.85 8.61
CA THR A 66 -13.39 -8.13 9.33
C THR A 66 -12.65 -9.20 8.54
N LYS A 67 -12.22 -10.27 9.20
CA LYS A 67 -11.59 -11.41 8.52
C LYS A 67 -12.47 -12.03 7.43
N GLU A 68 -13.77 -11.84 7.53
CA GLU A 68 -14.78 -12.31 6.56
C GLU A 68 -14.69 -11.62 5.20
N ASN A 69 -13.98 -10.49 5.11
CA ASN A 69 -13.76 -9.74 3.88
C ASN A 69 -12.50 -10.14 3.12
N TYR A 70 -11.74 -11.10 3.66
CA TYR A 70 -10.53 -11.63 3.04
C TYR A 70 -10.74 -13.08 2.63
N TYR A 71 -10.50 -13.36 1.35
CA TYR A 71 -10.79 -14.65 0.74
C TYR A 71 -9.50 -15.34 0.30
N LEU A 72 -9.35 -16.60 0.65
CA LEU A 72 -8.32 -17.45 0.10
C LEU A 72 -8.87 -18.14 -1.15
N ILE A 73 -8.27 -17.89 -2.30
CA ILE A 73 -8.64 -18.55 -3.55
C ILE A 73 -8.15 -20.00 -3.52
N LYS A 74 -9.06 -20.95 -3.71
CA LYS A 74 -8.80 -22.39 -3.59
C LYS A 74 -8.79 -23.12 -4.93
N ASN A 75 -9.32 -22.50 -5.98
CA ASN A 75 -9.41 -23.07 -7.32
C ASN A 75 -9.52 -21.98 -8.39
N GLU A 76 -9.39 -22.38 -9.65
CA GLU A 76 -9.41 -21.52 -10.82
C GLU A 76 -10.78 -20.83 -11.02
N GLU A 77 -11.88 -21.49 -10.67
CA GLU A 77 -13.23 -20.95 -10.82
C GLU A 77 -13.48 -19.76 -9.85
N GLU A 78 -12.98 -19.85 -8.63
CA GLU A 78 -13.05 -18.74 -7.68
C GLU A 78 -12.24 -17.53 -8.18
N LEU A 79 -11.04 -17.76 -8.74
CA LEU A 79 -10.24 -16.69 -9.33
C LEU A 79 -10.98 -16.02 -10.48
N GLN A 80 -11.59 -16.80 -11.39
CA GLN A 80 -12.34 -16.24 -12.51
C GLN A 80 -13.49 -15.34 -12.07
N LYS A 81 -14.21 -15.70 -10.99
CA LYS A 81 -15.27 -14.86 -10.42
C LYS A 81 -14.73 -13.51 -9.93
N TRP A 82 -13.55 -13.53 -9.26
CA TRP A 82 -12.90 -12.31 -8.79
C TRP A 82 -12.44 -11.42 -9.94
N LEU A 83 -11.83 -12.00 -10.97
CA LEU A 83 -11.38 -11.27 -12.14
C LEU A 83 -12.54 -10.71 -12.97
N LYS A 84 -13.64 -11.45 -13.08
CA LYS A 84 -14.85 -10.94 -13.73
C LYS A 84 -15.44 -9.75 -12.98
N ALA A 85 -15.50 -9.79 -11.64
CA ALA A 85 -15.96 -8.66 -10.85
C ALA A 85 -15.03 -7.43 -10.98
N ALA A 86 -13.73 -7.64 -11.16
CA ALA A 86 -12.76 -6.59 -11.44
C ALA A 86 -12.94 -5.99 -12.83
N GLU A 87 -13.19 -6.81 -13.83
CA GLU A 87 -13.52 -6.37 -15.20
C GLU A 87 -14.79 -5.52 -15.22
N ASP A 88 -15.86 -5.99 -14.57
CA ASP A 88 -17.13 -5.26 -14.47
C ASP A 88 -16.95 -3.90 -13.76
N LYS A 89 -15.99 -3.80 -12.83
CA LYS A 89 -15.61 -2.56 -12.14
C LYS A 89 -14.73 -1.64 -13.00
N GLY A 90 -13.97 -2.18 -13.94
CA GLY A 90 -12.99 -1.48 -14.76
C GLY A 90 -11.65 -1.20 -14.05
N GLU A 91 -11.47 -1.68 -12.80
CA GLU A 91 -10.23 -1.50 -12.03
C GLU A 91 -10.06 -2.57 -10.95
N PHE A 92 -8.81 -2.84 -10.59
CA PHE A 92 -8.47 -3.62 -9.40
C PHE A 92 -7.07 -3.29 -8.90
N ALA A 93 -6.88 -3.42 -7.58
CA ALA A 93 -5.57 -3.39 -6.97
C ALA A 93 -4.92 -4.78 -7.04
N ILE A 94 -3.60 -4.82 -7.24
CA ILE A 94 -2.81 -6.05 -7.30
C ILE A 94 -1.45 -5.84 -6.62
N ASP A 95 -0.98 -6.89 -5.97
CA ASP A 95 0.33 -6.92 -5.33
C ASP A 95 0.87 -8.35 -5.35
N THR A 96 2.19 -8.51 -5.44
CA THR A 96 2.84 -9.83 -5.52
C THR A 96 3.66 -10.12 -4.27
N GLU A 97 3.48 -11.32 -3.73
CA GLU A 97 4.34 -11.86 -2.69
C GLU A 97 5.44 -12.72 -3.30
N THR A 98 6.66 -12.47 -2.87
CA THR A 98 7.84 -13.11 -3.44
C THR A 98 8.83 -13.57 -2.36
N ASN A 99 9.77 -14.43 -2.74
CA ASN A 99 10.80 -14.93 -1.83
C ASN A 99 12.07 -14.06 -1.77
N SER A 100 12.11 -12.93 -2.49
CA SER A 100 13.25 -12.01 -2.55
C SER A 100 12.80 -10.60 -2.85
N LEU A 101 13.53 -9.60 -2.36
CA LEU A 101 13.35 -8.19 -2.68
C LEU A 101 13.98 -7.80 -4.05
N ASP A 102 14.81 -8.66 -4.61
CA ASP A 102 15.33 -8.50 -5.97
C ASP A 102 14.33 -9.09 -6.98
N ALA A 103 13.55 -8.22 -7.63
CA ALA A 103 12.54 -8.62 -8.60
C ALA A 103 13.06 -9.47 -9.76
N HIS A 104 14.34 -9.30 -10.13
CA HIS A 104 14.95 -10.08 -11.21
C HIS A 104 15.25 -11.53 -10.81
N GLN A 105 15.47 -11.81 -9.53
CA GLN A 105 15.74 -13.16 -9.01
C GLN A 105 14.55 -13.77 -8.28
N ALA A 106 13.58 -12.94 -7.93
CA ALA A 106 12.43 -13.34 -7.12
C ALA A 106 11.57 -14.41 -7.80
N LYS A 107 11.14 -15.38 -6.98
CA LYS A 107 10.11 -16.34 -7.33
C LYS A 107 8.79 -15.87 -6.76
N LEU A 108 7.72 -16.01 -7.53
CA LEU A 108 6.37 -15.70 -7.08
C LEU A 108 5.94 -16.70 -6.00
N VAL A 109 5.40 -16.20 -4.91
CA VAL A 109 4.87 -16.99 -3.79
C VAL A 109 3.36 -16.89 -3.71
N GLY A 110 2.82 -15.71 -4.04
CA GLY A 110 1.39 -15.49 -4.10
C GLY A 110 1.05 -14.15 -4.73
N ILE A 111 -0.24 -13.94 -4.97
CA ILE A 111 -0.79 -12.71 -5.52
C ILE A 111 -1.93 -12.28 -4.62
N SER A 112 -1.96 -11.03 -4.18
CA SER A 112 -3.12 -10.42 -3.57
C SER A 112 -3.85 -9.52 -4.56
N MET A 113 -5.18 -9.45 -4.44
CA MET A 113 -6.03 -8.71 -5.34
C MET A 113 -7.22 -8.12 -4.60
N SER A 114 -7.64 -6.92 -5.00
CA SER A 114 -8.86 -6.26 -4.52
C SER A 114 -9.55 -5.52 -5.66
N HIS A 115 -10.87 -5.68 -5.77
CA HIS A 115 -11.71 -4.91 -6.70
C HIS A 115 -12.72 -4.02 -5.98
N ALA A 116 -12.70 -4.01 -4.65
CA ALA A 116 -13.60 -3.18 -3.85
C ALA A 116 -13.00 -2.86 -2.48
N ILE A 117 -13.32 -1.68 -1.96
CA ILE A 117 -12.88 -1.24 -0.63
C ILE A 117 -13.34 -2.24 0.44
N GLY A 118 -12.41 -2.64 1.31
CA GLY A 118 -12.66 -3.58 2.40
C GLY A 118 -12.77 -5.05 1.97
N LYS A 119 -12.55 -5.40 0.71
CA LYS A 119 -12.53 -6.79 0.23
C LYS A 119 -11.21 -7.10 -0.43
N GLY A 120 -10.65 -8.24 -0.13
CA GLY A 120 -9.42 -8.72 -0.76
C GLY A 120 -9.41 -10.23 -0.92
N CYS A 121 -8.65 -10.72 -1.88
CA CYS A 121 -8.37 -12.14 -2.00
C CYS A 121 -6.87 -12.41 -2.11
N TYR A 122 -6.49 -13.61 -1.77
CA TYR A 122 -5.12 -14.10 -1.87
C TYR A 122 -5.06 -15.38 -2.67
N ILE A 123 -4.11 -15.45 -3.59
CA ILE A 123 -3.90 -16.56 -4.51
C ILE A 123 -2.53 -17.18 -4.21
N PRO A 124 -2.44 -18.31 -3.50
CA PRO A 124 -1.18 -18.96 -3.16
C PRO A 124 -0.63 -19.74 -4.35
N THR A 125 0.65 -19.49 -4.73
CA THR A 125 1.29 -20.14 -5.87
C THR A 125 2.63 -20.82 -5.52
N GLY A 126 3.31 -20.39 -4.44
CA GLY A 126 4.65 -20.88 -4.14
C GLY A 126 4.99 -21.03 -2.65
N HIS A 127 4.02 -21.14 -1.77
CA HIS A 127 4.26 -21.29 -0.34
C HIS A 127 4.82 -22.66 0.02
N LYS A 128 5.74 -22.68 0.99
CA LYS A 128 6.22 -23.94 1.60
C LYS A 128 5.14 -24.51 2.53
N ASN A 129 4.97 -25.83 2.51
CA ASN A 129 4.03 -26.55 3.38
C ASN A 129 2.56 -26.08 3.29
N PHE A 130 2.15 -25.63 2.12
CA PHE A 130 0.80 -25.15 1.85
C PHE A 130 0.28 -25.71 0.51
N LYS A 131 -1.05 -25.87 0.39
CA LYS A 131 -1.68 -26.28 -0.87
C LYS A 131 -1.72 -25.08 -1.83
N ASN A 132 -0.71 -24.97 -2.68
CA ASN A 132 -0.65 -23.94 -3.71
C ASN A 132 -1.51 -24.29 -4.92
N LEU A 133 -1.88 -23.25 -5.66
CA LEU A 133 -2.42 -23.39 -7.02
C LEU A 133 -1.27 -23.45 -8.02
N ASP A 134 -1.53 -24.01 -9.19
CA ASP A 134 -0.54 -24.06 -10.28
C ASP A 134 -0.26 -22.66 -10.82
N GLU A 135 0.97 -22.15 -10.61
CA GLU A 135 1.39 -20.82 -11.03
C GLU A 135 1.11 -20.57 -12.52
N THR A 136 1.42 -21.56 -13.38
CA THR A 136 1.26 -21.41 -14.83
C THR A 136 -0.19 -21.24 -15.23
N LYS A 137 -1.10 -22.00 -14.62
CA LYS A 137 -2.53 -21.89 -14.87
C LYS A 137 -3.10 -20.58 -14.36
N ILE A 138 -2.73 -20.18 -13.14
CA ILE A 138 -3.14 -18.91 -12.53
C ILE A 138 -2.71 -17.73 -13.39
N LEU A 139 -1.47 -17.69 -13.82
CA LEU A 139 -0.95 -16.62 -14.68
C LEU A 139 -1.63 -16.59 -16.06
N LYS A 140 -1.96 -17.74 -16.63
CA LYS A 140 -2.72 -17.82 -17.88
C LYS A 140 -4.11 -17.23 -17.73
N ILE A 141 -4.76 -17.40 -16.59
CA ILE A 141 -6.08 -16.80 -16.28
C ILE A 141 -5.95 -15.30 -16.06
N PHE A 142 -4.92 -14.83 -15.35
CA PHE A 142 -4.67 -13.41 -15.11
C PHE A 142 -4.31 -12.62 -16.38
N LYS A 143 -3.56 -13.25 -17.29
CA LYS A 143 -2.95 -12.57 -18.45
C LYS A 143 -3.93 -11.69 -19.23
N PRO A 144 -5.12 -12.14 -19.69
CA PRO A 144 -6.03 -11.30 -20.45
C PRO A 144 -6.48 -10.05 -19.68
N TYR A 145 -6.64 -10.13 -18.34
CA TYR A 145 -7.06 -9.00 -17.51
C TYR A 145 -5.92 -8.02 -17.24
N LEU A 146 -4.70 -8.52 -17.05
CA LEU A 146 -3.51 -7.69 -16.83
C LEU A 146 -3.12 -6.92 -18.10
N GLU A 147 -3.25 -7.53 -19.26
CA GLU A 147 -2.93 -6.93 -20.56
C GLU A 147 -4.04 -6.05 -21.14
N ASP A 148 -5.25 -6.12 -20.57
CA ASP A 148 -6.37 -5.29 -21.04
C ASP A 148 -6.17 -3.82 -20.66
N LYS A 149 -6.17 -2.95 -21.68
CA LYS A 149 -6.00 -1.50 -21.49
C LYS A 149 -7.24 -0.80 -20.91
N SER A 150 -8.41 -1.44 -20.99
CA SER A 150 -9.65 -0.91 -20.44
C SER A 150 -9.79 -1.10 -18.94
N ILE A 151 -9.01 -2.01 -18.36
CA ILE A 151 -9.00 -2.31 -16.93
C ILE A 151 -7.78 -1.63 -16.30
N LYS A 152 -8.00 -0.77 -15.31
CA LYS A 152 -6.94 -0.13 -14.54
C LYS A 152 -6.36 -1.09 -13.50
N LYS A 153 -5.04 -1.21 -13.43
CA LYS A 153 -4.31 -1.93 -12.39
C LYS A 153 -3.65 -0.95 -11.46
N ILE A 154 -3.99 -1.05 -10.17
CA ILE A 154 -3.53 -0.16 -9.11
C ILE A 154 -2.57 -0.95 -8.22
N GLY A 155 -1.42 -0.38 -7.91
CA GLY A 155 -0.44 -0.98 -6.99
C GLY A 155 0.29 0.06 -6.18
N GLN A 156 1.18 -0.38 -5.32
CA GLN A 156 2.11 0.47 -4.60
C GLN A 156 3.53 0.02 -4.94
N ASN A 157 4.37 0.92 -5.48
CA ASN A 157 5.66 0.55 -6.07
C ASN A 157 5.51 -0.53 -7.17
N ILE A 158 4.48 -0.40 -7.99
CA ILE A 158 3.99 -1.39 -8.97
C ILE A 158 5.04 -1.82 -10.00
N LYS A 159 6.15 -1.07 -10.11
CA LYS A 159 7.28 -1.44 -10.94
C LYS A 159 7.88 -2.80 -10.53
N PHE A 160 7.87 -3.13 -9.25
CA PHE A 160 8.31 -4.43 -8.76
C PHE A 160 7.41 -5.55 -9.31
N ASP A 161 6.10 -5.40 -9.16
CA ASP A 161 5.10 -6.36 -9.63
C ASP A 161 5.12 -6.49 -11.15
N TYR A 162 5.27 -5.36 -11.86
CA TYR A 162 5.45 -5.37 -13.31
C TYR A 162 6.61 -6.27 -13.74
N ILE A 163 7.78 -6.17 -13.10
CA ILE A 163 8.94 -7.00 -13.40
C ILE A 163 8.62 -8.49 -13.14
N ILE A 164 7.93 -8.80 -12.05
CA ILE A 164 7.54 -10.17 -11.69
C ILE A 164 6.64 -10.78 -12.77
N PHE A 165 5.64 -10.05 -13.26
CA PHE A 165 4.75 -10.51 -14.32
C PHE A 165 5.42 -10.51 -15.70
N ASN A 166 6.23 -9.50 -16.04
CA ASN A 166 6.91 -9.38 -17.31
C ASN A 166 7.89 -10.54 -17.57
N LYS A 167 8.63 -10.98 -16.55
CA LYS A 167 9.46 -12.17 -16.60
C LYS A 167 8.69 -13.46 -16.95
N ARG A 168 7.38 -13.45 -16.78
CA ARG A 168 6.47 -14.57 -17.06
C ARG A 168 5.67 -14.36 -18.35
N GLY A 169 6.08 -13.38 -19.17
CA GLY A 169 5.48 -13.08 -20.45
C GLY A 169 4.12 -12.40 -20.37
N ILE A 170 3.88 -11.63 -19.29
CA ILE A 170 2.68 -10.81 -19.11
C ILE A 170 3.09 -9.34 -19.09
N ASP A 171 2.56 -8.56 -20.02
CA ASP A 171 2.80 -7.12 -20.13
C ASP A 171 1.61 -6.35 -19.54
N ILE A 172 1.76 -5.86 -18.30
CA ILE A 172 0.66 -5.18 -17.61
C ILE A 172 0.44 -3.82 -18.26
N ASN A 173 -0.81 -3.53 -18.63
CA ASN A 173 -1.23 -2.26 -19.18
C ASN A 173 -2.09 -1.47 -18.19
N SER A 174 -2.22 -0.13 -18.39
CA SER A 174 -3.05 0.77 -17.58
C SER A 174 -2.71 0.73 -16.09
N LEU A 175 -1.42 0.94 -15.80
CA LEU A 175 -0.87 0.95 -14.44
C LEU A 175 -1.11 2.31 -13.75
N GLU A 176 -1.42 2.27 -12.45
CA GLU A 176 -1.47 3.41 -11.53
C GLU A 176 -0.74 3.04 -10.23
N ASP A 177 0.25 3.89 -9.82
CA ASP A 177 1.11 3.69 -8.65
C ASP A 177 0.76 4.69 -7.53
#